data_2efb1f2983e0fe1f2a48dd522e21f098
#
_entry.id   2efb1f2983e0fe1f2a48dd522e21f098
#
_cell.length_a   1.000
_cell.length_b   1.000
_cell.length_c   1.000
_cell.angle_alpha   90.00
_cell.angle_beta   90.00
_cell.angle_gamma   90.00
#
_symmetry.space_group_name_H-M   'P 1'
#
loop_
_entity.id
_entity.type
_entity.pdbx_description
1 polymer ?
#
loop_
_entity_poly.entity_id
_entity_poly.type
_entity_poly.pdbx_seq_one_letter_code
_entity_poly.pdbx_strand_id
1 'polypeptide(L)'
;MTARADTPKKAGELDESFAEMGLINIPGGSHGSTRCVVEHSQGKLVYVVYQGRFCWLRRAMADGSPDPEFGEKEGVTKWQFEANTDARPTQLLAQADGKLLLIGSTGSDPFMRRVAVTRFNENGTPDLIFGKKILPFPVDPVPPDHALTTPAPVGYISADGQLLLASGYLLSSFDGSFLEEVGLLHRFDASGKPDLDFGTREVRFNGDNSKIQSVDVLPDNRIVVFGSLDRVDQGQSNPRSALACYTPKGELDRAFATDGYWEADDYSRHGQMQVHEDKVIFSSSRTIGGVGYLAVNRLLADGSVDFSFNSGKTVLINLDVPSVFPMSIAVQSDRKIVVAGYTFNGDQQTLFWLRVSEAGVLDKDFAEQGISRHAEGYLSDGIVQRESGRIIFAADLGPYIGEKHPKVIGVQS
;
A
#
# COMPACT_ATOMS: atom_id res chain seq x y z
N MET A 1 -36.24 3.88 31.22
CA MET A 1 -35.19 3.83 30.20
C MET A 1 -33.89 4.16 30.89
N THR A 2 -33.11 3.16 31.26
CA THR A 2 -31.79 3.33 31.86
C THR A 2 -30.83 3.69 30.76
N ALA A 3 -30.25 4.89 30.82
CA ALA A 3 -29.14 5.27 29.95
C ALA A 3 -28.03 4.23 30.10
N ARG A 4 -27.67 3.54 29.02
CA ARG A 4 -26.43 2.76 28.97
C ARG A 4 -25.31 3.75 29.25
N ALA A 5 -24.56 3.52 30.32
CA ALA A 5 -23.33 4.22 30.56
C ALA A 5 -22.43 3.95 29.33
N ASP A 6 -22.06 5.02 28.60
CA ASP A 6 -21.06 4.94 27.54
C ASP A 6 -19.77 4.43 28.17
N THR A 7 -19.48 3.17 27.94
CA THR A 7 -18.16 2.63 28.22
C THR A 7 -17.19 3.37 27.31
N PRO A 8 -16.10 3.96 27.84
CA PRO A 8 -15.13 4.64 26.99
C PRO A 8 -14.60 3.65 25.94
N LYS A 9 -14.79 3.98 24.67
CA LYS A 9 -14.37 3.15 23.54
C LYS A 9 -12.87 3.01 23.56
N LYS A 10 -12.38 1.79 23.40
CA LYS A 10 -10.97 1.48 23.51
C LYS A 10 -10.30 1.68 22.15
N ALA A 11 -9.13 2.32 22.14
CA ALA A 11 -8.30 2.43 20.95
C ALA A 11 -8.08 1.04 20.32
N GLY A 12 -8.17 0.95 19.01
CA GLY A 12 -8.04 -0.33 18.27
C GLY A 12 -9.33 -1.12 18.08
N GLU A 13 -10.45 -0.70 18.71
CA GLU A 13 -11.78 -1.25 18.48
C GLU A 13 -12.49 -0.54 17.33
N LEU A 14 -13.54 -1.14 16.76
CA LEU A 14 -14.36 -0.49 15.75
C LEU A 14 -14.91 0.84 16.27
N ASP A 15 -14.83 1.88 15.46
CA ASP A 15 -15.46 3.14 15.77
C ASP A 15 -16.96 3.11 15.41
N GLU A 16 -17.80 2.73 16.34
CA GLU A 16 -19.27 2.66 16.14
C GLU A 16 -19.91 4.01 15.77
N SER A 17 -19.20 5.14 15.95
CA SER A 17 -19.66 6.46 15.49
C SER A 17 -19.40 6.69 13.99
N PHE A 18 -18.63 5.81 13.37
CA PHE A 18 -18.33 5.87 11.94
C PHE A 18 -19.30 4.98 11.17
N ALA A 19 -20.01 5.57 10.21
CA ALA A 19 -20.94 4.87 9.34
C ALA A 19 -21.93 3.96 10.11
N GLU A 20 -22.06 2.72 9.70
CA GLU A 20 -22.92 1.73 10.34
C GLU A 20 -22.05 0.84 11.26
N MET A 21 -21.99 1.18 12.56
CA MET A 21 -21.21 0.43 13.56
C MET A 21 -19.72 0.23 13.17
N GLY A 22 -19.08 1.25 12.62
CA GLY A 22 -17.68 1.21 12.19
C GLY A 22 -17.46 0.76 10.75
N LEU A 23 -18.53 0.51 9.98
CA LEU A 23 -18.42 -0.08 8.65
C LEU A 23 -19.18 0.70 7.59
N ILE A 24 -18.53 1.09 6.50
CA ILE A 24 -19.23 1.45 5.27
C ILE A 24 -19.53 0.15 4.52
N ASN A 25 -20.81 -0.14 4.38
CA ASN A 25 -21.31 -1.23 3.57
C ASN A 25 -21.39 -0.80 2.10
N ILE A 26 -20.62 -1.45 1.23
CA ILE A 26 -20.55 -1.05 -0.17
C ILE A 26 -21.71 -1.68 -0.96
N PRO A 27 -22.56 -0.87 -1.62
CA PRO A 27 -23.66 -1.39 -2.43
C PRO A 27 -23.12 -2.23 -3.60
N GLY A 28 -23.85 -3.30 -3.95
CA GLY A 28 -23.55 -4.14 -5.12
C GLY A 28 -23.08 -5.56 -4.81
N GLY A 29 -23.08 -5.95 -3.52
CA GLY A 29 -22.95 -7.36 -3.12
C GLY A 29 -21.52 -7.92 -3.19
N SER A 30 -21.44 -9.24 -3.18
CA SER A 30 -20.27 -10.09 -2.99
C SER A 30 -19.23 -10.15 -4.13
N HIS A 31 -19.38 -9.34 -5.18
CA HIS A 31 -18.52 -9.45 -6.38
C HIS A 31 -17.54 -8.31 -6.58
N GLY A 32 -17.29 -7.52 -5.55
CA GLY A 32 -16.31 -6.44 -5.56
C GLY A 32 -15.15 -6.65 -4.60
N SER A 33 -14.15 -5.77 -4.69
CA SER A 33 -13.03 -5.72 -3.74
C SER A 33 -12.64 -4.28 -3.47
N THR A 34 -12.60 -3.87 -2.20
CA THR A 34 -12.13 -2.55 -1.80
C THR A 34 -10.61 -2.53 -1.85
N ARG A 35 -10.05 -1.66 -2.67
CA ARG A 35 -8.61 -1.67 -3.00
C ARG A 35 -7.81 -0.54 -2.38
N CYS A 36 -8.39 0.65 -2.34
CA CYS A 36 -7.68 1.85 -1.92
C CYS A 36 -8.60 2.72 -1.08
N VAL A 37 -8.01 3.46 -0.15
CA VAL A 37 -8.68 4.51 0.61
C VAL A 37 -7.71 5.67 0.83
N VAL A 38 -8.21 6.89 0.76
CA VAL A 38 -7.42 8.10 1.03
C VAL A 38 -8.28 9.13 1.77
N GLU A 39 -7.65 9.88 2.67
CA GLU A 39 -8.26 11.07 3.24
C GLU A 39 -8.31 12.19 2.20
N HIS A 40 -9.45 12.83 2.12
CA HIS A 40 -9.72 13.94 1.21
C HIS A 40 -10.06 15.21 1.99
N SER A 41 -10.35 16.30 1.27
CA SER A 41 -10.65 17.59 1.90
C SER A 41 -11.71 17.48 3.02
N GLN A 42 -11.53 18.19 4.13
CA GLN A 42 -12.45 18.24 5.27
C GLN A 42 -12.67 16.89 5.96
N GLY A 43 -11.65 16.04 6.02
CA GLY A 43 -11.74 14.72 6.66
C GLY A 43 -12.63 13.71 5.91
N LYS A 44 -13.11 14.05 4.71
CA LYS A 44 -13.82 13.10 3.85
C LYS A 44 -12.90 11.95 3.43
N LEU A 45 -13.48 10.85 3.01
CA LEU A 45 -12.76 9.69 2.52
C LEU A 45 -13.13 9.40 1.08
N VAL A 46 -12.13 9.19 0.23
CA VAL A 46 -12.37 8.61 -1.09
C VAL A 46 -11.82 7.19 -1.11
N TYR A 47 -12.63 6.25 -1.57
CA TYR A 47 -12.25 4.85 -1.67
C TYR A 47 -12.60 4.27 -3.03
N VAL A 48 -11.85 3.25 -3.42
CA VAL A 48 -11.98 2.62 -4.73
C VAL A 48 -12.34 1.15 -4.57
N VAL A 49 -13.43 0.76 -5.22
CA VAL A 49 -13.87 -0.63 -5.32
C VAL A 49 -13.62 -1.13 -6.73
N TYR A 50 -12.90 -2.24 -6.85
CA TYR A 50 -12.80 -2.97 -8.11
C TYR A 50 -13.99 -3.92 -8.23
N GLN A 51 -14.80 -3.76 -9.26
CA GLN A 51 -15.96 -4.62 -9.52
C GLN A 51 -16.24 -4.70 -11.00
N GLY A 52 -16.40 -5.90 -11.53
CA GLY A 52 -16.84 -6.13 -12.90
C GLY A 52 -15.95 -5.44 -13.95
N ARG A 53 -14.63 -5.52 -13.81
CA ARG A 53 -13.62 -4.91 -14.70
C ARG A 53 -13.48 -3.38 -14.56
N PHE A 54 -14.18 -2.74 -13.61
CA PHE A 54 -14.17 -1.29 -13.41
C PHE A 54 -13.62 -0.90 -12.04
N CYS A 55 -13.04 0.28 -11.97
CA CYS A 55 -12.83 1.01 -10.74
C CYS A 55 -14.09 1.85 -10.44
N TRP A 56 -14.62 1.71 -9.24
CA TRP A 56 -15.73 2.50 -8.74
C TRP A 56 -15.22 3.40 -7.62
N LEU A 57 -15.05 4.69 -7.94
CA LEU A 57 -14.64 5.68 -6.95
C LEU A 57 -15.89 6.19 -6.24
N ARG A 58 -15.83 6.24 -4.91
CA ARG A 58 -16.90 6.74 -4.04
C ARG A 58 -16.30 7.66 -2.99
N ARG A 59 -17.07 8.63 -2.53
CA ARG A 59 -16.69 9.48 -1.41
C ARG A 59 -17.65 9.33 -0.25
N ALA A 60 -17.10 9.28 0.95
CA ALA A 60 -17.85 9.38 2.20
C ALA A 60 -17.49 10.67 2.93
N MET A 61 -18.42 11.17 3.70
CA MET A 61 -18.20 12.25 4.66
C MET A 61 -17.28 11.75 5.80
N ALA A 62 -16.81 12.65 6.65
CA ALA A 62 -15.92 12.31 7.77
C ALA A 62 -16.56 11.32 8.77
N ASP A 63 -17.88 11.28 8.87
CA ASP A 63 -18.62 10.32 9.68
C ASP A 63 -18.90 8.98 8.97
N GLY A 64 -18.45 8.82 7.73
CA GLY A 64 -18.67 7.63 6.91
C GLY A 64 -19.97 7.61 6.12
N SER A 65 -20.84 8.62 6.24
CA SER A 65 -22.07 8.72 5.43
C SER A 65 -21.72 8.97 3.95
N PRO A 66 -22.50 8.47 2.99
CA PRO A 66 -22.24 8.70 1.57
C PRO A 66 -22.28 10.19 1.20
N ASP A 67 -21.38 10.63 0.33
CA ASP A 67 -21.41 11.96 -0.26
C ASP A 67 -22.02 11.90 -1.68
N PRO A 68 -23.30 12.31 -1.86
CA PRO A 68 -23.99 12.21 -3.15
C PRO A 68 -23.48 13.23 -4.19
N GLU A 69 -22.76 14.27 -3.75
CA GLU A 69 -22.21 15.32 -4.64
C GLU A 69 -20.92 14.88 -5.35
N PHE A 70 -20.41 13.67 -5.04
CA PHE A 70 -19.19 13.16 -5.65
C PHE A 70 -19.47 12.37 -6.91
N GLY A 71 -18.60 12.50 -7.91
CA GLY A 71 -18.65 11.72 -9.12
C GLY A 71 -19.61 12.26 -10.19
N GLU A 72 -19.86 11.41 -11.16
CA GLU A 72 -20.69 11.78 -12.32
C GLU A 72 -22.18 11.54 -12.04
N LYS A 73 -22.49 10.57 -11.19
CA LYS A 73 -23.88 10.18 -10.90
C LYS A 73 -23.97 9.48 -9.54
N GLU A 74 -24.93 9.91 -8.71
CA GLU A 74 -25.29 9.25 -7.46
C GLU A 74 -24.10 9.02 -6.50
N GLY A 75 -23.17 9.98 -6.44
CA GLY A 75 -21.98 9.87 -5.56
C GLY A 75 -20.90 8.90 -6.06
N VAL A 76 -20.90 8.57 -7.37
CA VAL A 76 -20.02 7.53 -7.91
C VAL A 76 -19.39 7.93 -9.22
N THR A 77 -18.11 7.64 -9.40
CA THR A 77 -17.43 7.63 -10.70
C THR A 77 -17.08 6.20 -11.08
N LYS A 78 -17.55 5.76 -12.24
CA LYS A 78 -17.21 4.47 -12.83
C LYS A 78 -16.11 4.66 -13.87
N TRP A 79 -14.98 3.95 -13.73
CA TRP A 79 -13.81 4.19 -14.54
C TRP A 79 -13.14 2.93 -15.10
N GLN A 80 -12.58 3.06 -16.29
CA GLN A 80 -11.61 2.13 -16.90
C GLN A 80 -10.44 2.91 -17.47
N PHE A 81 -9.21 2.42 -17.28
CA PHE A 81 -8.03 3.02 -17.89
C PHE A 81 -8.07 2.90 -19.42
N GLU A 82 -8.53 1.77 -19.95
CA GLU A 82 -8.80 1.54 -21.35
C GLU A 82 -10.17 0.88 -21.53
N ALA A 83 -10.85 1.20 -22.63
CA ALA A 83 -12.13 0.60 -22.93
C ALA A 83 -12.01 -0.92 -23.12
N ASN A 84 -12.97 -1.65 -22.57
CA ASN A 84 -13.08 -3.11 -22.68
C ASN A 84 -11.95 -3.92 -22.05
N THR A 85 -11.11 -3.32 -21.21
CA THR A 85 -10.07 -4.03 -20.44
C THR A 85 -10.38 -4.04 -18.95
N ASP A 86 -9.69 -4.89 -18.19
CA ASP A 86 -9.73 -4.83 -16.73
C ASP A 86 -9.01 -3.57 -16.24
N ALA A 87 -9.62 -2.82 -15.33
CA ALA A 87 -9.01 -1.70 -14.63
C ALA A 87 -8.75 -2.10 -13.17
N ARG A 88 -7.51 -2.48 -12.87
CA ARG A 88 -7.13 -2.93 -11.51
C ARG A 88 -6.46 -1.81 -10.75
N PRO A 89 -7.16 -1.17 -9.81
CA PRO A 89 -6.57 -0.13 -8.96
C PRO A 89 -5.62 -0.76 -7.95
N THR A 90 -4.52 -0.06 -7.67
CA THR A 90 -3.51 -0.47 -6.69
C THR A 90 -3.27 0.59 -5.63
N GLN A 91 -3.42 1.87 -5.98
CA GLN A 91 -3.28 2.97 -5.03
C GLN A 91 -4.09 4.19 -5.48
N LEU A 92 -4.60 4.93 -4.49
CA LEU A 92 -5.22 6.24 -4.68
C LEU A 92 -4.43 7.28 -3.87
N LEU A 93 -4.05 8.38 -4.50
CA LEU A 93 -3.34 9.48 -3.87
C LEU A 93 -4.17 10.77 -3.95
N ALA A 94 -4.22 11.52 -2.85
CA ALA A 94 -4.83 12.85 -2.83
C ALA A 94 -3.76 13.93 -3.01
N GLN A 95 -4.00 14.88 -3.92
CA GLN A 95 -3.16 16.04 -4.12
C GLN A 95 -3.59 17.19 -3.20
N ALA A 96 -2.67 18.13 -2.95
CA ALA A 96 -2.94 19.29 -2.11
C ALA A 96 -4.06 20.20 -2.65
N ASP A 97 -4.30 20.19 -3.96
CA ASP A 97 -5.38 20.92 -4.63
C ASP A 97 -6.73 20.16 -4.64
N GLY A 98 -6.83 19.06 -3.90
CA GLY A 98 -8.01 18.22 -3.81
C GLY A 98 -8.20 17.24 -4.97
N LYS A 99 -7.34 17.23 -5.96
CA LYS A 99 -7.40 16.24 -7.03
C LYS A 99 -6.94 14.87 -6.55
N LEU A 100 -7.36 13.84 -7.27
CA LEU A 100 -7.10 12.45 -6.95
C LEU A 100 -6.35 11.78 -8.10
N LEU A 101 -5.26 11.09 -7.78
CA LEU A 101 -4.51 10.25 -8.72
C LEU A 101 -4.81 8.78 -8.43
N LEU A 102 -5.34 8.07 -9.40
CA LEU A 102 -5.57 6.63 -9.36
C LEU A 102 -4.46 5.92 -10.14
N ILE A 103 -3.72 5.11 -9.45
CA ILE A 103 -2.66 4.23 -9.98
C ILE A 103 -3.20 2.82 -10.07
N GLY A 104 -2.82 2.10 -11.12
CA GLY A 104 -3.23 0.72 -11.30
C GLY A 104 -2.65 0.10 -12.56
N SER A 105 -3.30 -0.96 -13.01
CA SER A 105 -2.94 -1.63 -14.25
C SER A 105 -4.16 -1.89 -15.14
N THR A 106 -3.91 -2.01 -16.44
CA THR A 106 -4.93 -2.27 -17.45
C THR A 106 -4.49 -3.39 -18.38
N GLY A 107 -5.43 -4.20 -18.82
CA GLY A 107 -5.21 -5.32 -19.74
C GLY A 107 -6.26 -6.41 -19.52
N SER A 108 -6.59 -7.14 -20.59
CA SER A 108 -7.53 -8.27 -20.50
C SER A 108 -6.84 -9.57 -20.11
N ASP A 109 -5.57 -9.69 -20.45
CA ASP A 109 -4.73 -10.83 -20.07
C ASP A 109 -4.14 -10.59 -18.67
N PRO A 110 -4.29 -11.53 -17.73
CA PRO A 110 -3.70 -11.41 -16.40
C PRO A 110 -2.17 -11.37 -16.40
N PHE A 111 -1.53 -11.89 -17.43
CA PHE A 111 -0.07 -11.92 -17.58
C PHE A 111 0.50 -10.79 -18.43
N MET A 112 -0.36 -9.97 -19.04
CA MET A 112 0.04 -8.91 -19.97
C MET A 112 -0.72 -7.62 -19.61
N ARG A 113 -0.39 -7.02 -18.46
CA ARG A 113 -0.97 -5.76 -18.02
C ARG A 113 0.02 -4.62 -18.09
N ARG A 114 -0.47 -3.47 -18.53
CA ARG A 114 0.29 -2.22 -18.55
C ARG A 114 -0.04 -1.38 -17.33
N VAL A 115 0.96 -0.70 -16.82
CA VAL A 115 0.79 0.31 -15.76
C VAL A 115 -0.04 1.47 -16.30
N ALA A 116 -0.98 1.92 -15.49
CA ALA A 116 -1.89 2.99 -15.85
C ALA A 116 -2.09 3.98 -14.71
N VAL A 117 -2.16 5.27 -15.05
CA VAL A 117 -2.45 6.36 -14.12
C VAL A 117 -3.51 7.26 -14.73
N THR A 118 -4.45 7.71 -13.91
CA THR A 118 -5.42 8.75 -14.28
C THR A 118 -5.64 9.70 -13.13
N ARG A 119 -6.08 10.92 -13.44
CA ARG A 119 -6.41 11.93 -12.44
C ARG A 119 -7.88 12.29 -12.50
N PHE A 120 -8.44 12.54 -11.33
CA PHE A 120 -9.80 13.06 -11.14
C PHE A 120 -9.74 14.42 -10.47
N ASN A 121 -10.71 15.26 -10.78
CA ASN A 121 -10.95 16.51 -10.08
C ASN A 121 -11.41 16.25 -8.65
N GLU A 122 -11.42 17.26 -7.80
CA GLU A 122 -11.86 17.18 -6.40
C GLU A 122 -13.28 16.59 -6.25
N ASN A 123 -14.16 16.88 -7.20
CA ASN A 123 -15.52 16.34 -7.21
C ASN A 123 -15.63 14.90 -7.78
N GLY A 124 -14.52 14.26 -8.12
CA GLY A 124 -14.49 12.89 -8.66
C GLY A 124 -14.72 12.77 -10.16
N THR A 125 -14.93 13.87 -10.89
CA THR A 125 -14.99 13.81 -12.36
C THR A 125 -13.62 13.62 -12.98
N PRO A 126 -13.47 12.94 -14.13
CA PRO A 126 -12.17 12.78 -14.79
C PRO A 126 -11.52 14.12 -15.14
N ASP A 127 -10.23 14.29 -14.82
CA ASP A 127 -9.44 15.41 -15.28
C ASP A 127 -8.98 15.17 -16.72
N LEU A 128 -9.70 15.75 -17.68
CA LEU A 128 -9.44 15.55 -19.11
C LEU A 128 -8.12 16.17 -19.59
N ILE A 129 -7.57 17.15 -18.86
CA ILE A 129 -6.28 17.78 -19.19
C ILE A 129 -5.13 16.81 -18.86
N PHE A 130 -5.19 16.18 -17.69
CA PHE A 130 -4.24 15.12 -17.34
C PHE A 130 -4.43 13.90 -18.23
N GLY A 131 -5.70 13.51 -18.45
CA GLY A 131 -6.07 12.35 -19.25
C GLY A 131 -5.64 11.02 -18.62
N LYS A 132 -5.40 10.05 -19.47
CA LYS A 132 -4.93 8.70 -19.10
C LYS A 132 -3.47 8.55 -19.47
N LYS A 133 -2.66 8.03 -18.56
CA LYS A 133 -1.26 7.66 -18.83
C LYS A 133 -1.16 6.15 -18.77
N ILE A 134 -0.85 5.52 -19.87
CA ILE A 134 -0.64 4.08 -19.95
C ILE A 134 0.79 3.89 -20.43
N LEU A 135 1.61 3.29 -19.58
CA LEU A 135 3.00 3.06 -19.89
C LEU A 135 3.12 1.91 -20.90
N PRO A 136 4.10 1.98 -21.82
CA PRO A 136 4.41 0.86 -22.67
C PRO A 136 4.85 -0.35 -21.85
N PHE A 137 4.84 -1.52 -22.43
CA PHE A 137 5.49 -2.67 -21.82
C PHE A 137 6.98 -2.41 -21.65
N PRO A 138 7.57 -2.73 -20.49
CA PRO A 138 9.00 -2.51 -20.26
C PRO A 138 9.89 -3.43 -21.10
N VAL A 139 9.35 -4.56 -21.55
CA VAL A 139 9.99 -5.51 -22.47
C VAL A 139 9.08 -5.68 -23.68
N ASP A 140 9.53 -5.26 -24.86
CA ASP A 140 8.77 -5.34 -26.11
C ASP A 140 9.74 -5.55 -27.29
N PRO A 141 9.63 -6.65 -28.04
CA PRO A 141 8.66 -7.73 -27.85
C PRO A 141 8.99 -8.64 -26.66
N VAL A 142 7.95 -9.17 -26.00
CA VAL A 142 8.13 -10.24 -25.02
C VAL A 142 8.63 -11.50 -25.74
N PRO A 143 9.69 -12.16 -25.25
CA PRO A 143 10.20 -13.36 -25.91
C PRO A 143 9.12 -14.44 -26.06
N PRO A 144 9.16 -15.24 -27.14
CA PRO A 144 8.26 -16.39 -27.29
C PRO A 144 8.32 -17.30 -26.04
N ASP A 145 7.20 -17.91 -25.70
CA ASP A 145 7.07 -18.84 -24.56
C ASP A 145 7.32 -18.20 -23.19
N HIS A 146 7.20 -16.87 -23.08
CA HIS A 146 7.37 -16.12 -21.85
C HIS A 146 6.12 -15.30 -21.48
N ALA A 147 5.94 -15.09 -20.18
CA ALA A 147 4.95 -14.20 -19.61
C ALA A 147 5.63 -12.97 -18.97
N LEU A 148 5.02 -11.81 -19.17
CA LEU A 148 5.44 -10.56 -18.57
C LEU A 148 4.40 -10.11 -17.54
N THR A 149 4.64 -10.39 -16.27
CA THR A 149 3.74 -9.99 -15.19
C THR A 149 4.15 -8.63 -14.64
N THR A 150 3.21 -7.71 -14.52
CA THR A 150 3.43 -6.40 -13.89
C THR A 150 3.03 -6.47 -12.42
N PRO A 151 3.97 -6.33 -11.46
CA PRO A 151 3.66 -6.14 -10.05
C PRO A 151 2.76 -4.92 -9.84
N ALA A 152 2.07 -4.87 -8.69
CA ALA A 152 1.20 -3.75 -8.35
C ALA A 152 2.00 -2.43 -8.34
N PRO A 153 1.72 -1.48 -9.24
CA PRO A 153 2.40 -0.18 -9.22
C PRO A 153 1.95 0.65 -8.02
N VAL A 154 2.88 1.43 -7.49
CA VAL A 154 2.66 2.36 -6.38
C VAL A 154 3.30 3.71 -6.71
N GLY A 155 2.94 4.77 -5.98
CA GLY A 155 3.51 6.08 -6.24
C GLY A 155 3.54 6.97 -5.01
N TYR A 156 4.26 8.07 -5.17
CA TYR A 156 4.31 9.20 -4.26
C TYR A 156 3.96 10.47 -5.02
N ILE A 157 3.19 11.35 -4.41
CA ILE A 157 2.87 12.67 -4.95
C ILE A 157 3.52 13.75 -4.09
N SER A 158 4.34 14.59 -4.69
CA SER A 158 4.98 15.71 -4.01
C SER A 158 4.00 16.88 -3.81
N ALA A 159 4.35 17.81 -2.94
CA ALA A 159 3.52 18.97 -2.65
C ALA A 159 3.27 19.87 -3.87
N ASP A 160 4.19 19.92 -4.84
CA ASP A 160 4.07 20.62 -6.11
C ASP A 160 3.35 19.80 -7.20
N GLY A 161 2.84 18.61 -6.87
CA GLY A 161 2.02 17.78 -7.73
C GLY A 161 2.81 16.88 -8.69
N GLN A 162 4.13 16.76 -8.55
CA GLN A 162 4.91 15.77 -9.31
C GLN A 162 4.57 14.35 -8.83
N LEU A 163 4.42 13.43 -9.76
CA LEU A 163 4.22 12.02 -9.48
C LEU A 163 5.54 11.25 -9.65
N LEU A 164 5.99 10.60 -8.60
CA LEU A 164 6.98 9.54 -8.66
C LEU A 164 6.23 8.21 -8.68
N LEU A 165 6.34 7.45 -9.75
CA LEU A 165 5.66 6.19 -9.98
C LEU A 165 6.67 5.05 -9.93
N ALA A 166 6.46 4.12 -9.01
CA ALA A 166 7.22 2.89 -8.93
C ALA A 166 6.41 1.74 -9.52
N SER A 167 7.03 0.98 -10.38
CA SER A 167 6.46 -0.17 -11.08
C SER A 167 7.51 -1.26 -11.23
N GLY A 168 7.28 -2.21 -12.11
CA GLY A 168 8.26 -3.23 -12.42
C GLY A 168 7.71 -4.28 -13.36
N TYR A 169 8.51 -5.29 -13.59
CA TYR A 169 8.09 -6.48 -14.33
C TYR A 169 8.76 -7.74 -13.78
N LEU A 170 8.05 -8.83 -13.92
CA LEU A 170 8.53 -10.19 -13.72
C LEU A 170 8.44 -10.89 -15.07
N LEU A 171 9.58 -11.32 -15.61
CA LEU A 171 9.68 -12.12 -16.81
C LEU A 171 9.91 -13.59 -16.40
N SER A 172 9.01 -14.46 -16.81
CA SER A 172 9.08 -15.91 -16.55
C SER A 172 8.70 -16.71 -17.79
N SER A 173 9.28 -17.89 -17.95
CA SER A 173 8.85 -18.78 -19.01
C SER A 173 7.56 -19.52 -18.65
N PHE A 174 6.84 -20.06 -19.63
CA PHE A 174 5.60 -20.81 -19.38
C PHE A 174 5.82 -22.15 -18.68
N ASP A 175 7.03 -22.68 -18.67
CA ASP A 175 7.40 -23.86 -17.88
C ASP A 175 7.60 -23.54 -16.38
N GLY A 176 7.46 -22.25 -16.01
CA GLY A 176 7.57 -21.77 -14.64
C GLY A 176 9.00 -21.40 -14.22
N SER A 177 9.99 -21.49 -15.12
CA SER A 177 11.32 -20.97 -14.81
C SER A 177 11.30 -19.43 -14.76
N PHE A 178 11.83 -18.92 -13.67
CA PHE A 178 12.01 -17.51 -13.40
C PHE A 178 13.24 -16.99 -14.15
N LEU A 179 13.10 -15.86 -14.83
CA LEU A 179 14.21 -15.22 -15.54
C LEU A 179 14.71 -13.99 -14.82
N GLU A 180 13.84 -12.98 -14.66
CA GLU A 180 14.22 -11.76 -13.97
C GLU A 180 13.00 -11.02 -13.38
N GLU A 181 13.23 -10.29 -12.30
CA GLU A 181 12.30 -9.34 -11.72
C GLU A 181 13.03 -7.99 -11.54
N VAL A 182 12.46 -6.93 -12.11
CA VAL A 182 13.08 -5.60 -12.13
C VAL A 182 12.10 -4.56 -11.66
N GLY A 183 12.53 -3.74 -10.69
CA GLY A 183 11.82 -2.53 -10.31
C GLY A 183 12.12 -1.39 -11.28
N LEU A 184 11.15 -0.50 -11.47
CA LEU A 184 11.26 0.67 -12.34
C LEU A 184 10.72 1.91 -11.63
N LEU A 185 11.44 3.02 -11.72
CA LEU A 185 10.98 4.34 -11.29
C LEU A 185 10.77 5.24 -12.49
N HIS A 186 9.63 5.95 -12.50
CA HIS A 186 9.27 6.96 -13.47
C HIS A 186 8.88 8.25 -12.75
N ARG A 187 9.15 9.39 -13.33
CA ARG A 187 8.72 10.68 -12.80
C ARG A 187 7.89 11.44 -13.83
N PHE A 188 6.82 12.06 -13.36
CA PHE A 188 5.93 12.90 -14.16
C PHE A 188 5.78 14.26 -13.48
N ASP A 189 5.69 15.31 -14.28
CA ASP A 189 5.33 16.63 -13.76
C ASP A 189 3.85 16.70 -13.32
N ALA A 190 3.45 17.82 -12.71
CA ALA A 190 2.08 18.02 -12.25
C ALA A 190 1.01 17.96 -13.36
N SER A 191 1.39 18.07 -14.63
CA SER A 191 0.50 17.90 -15.78
C SER A 191 0.42 16.45 -16.27
N GLY A 192 1.23 15.56 -15.68
CA GLY A 192 1.36 14.16 -16.09
C GLY A 192 2.24 13.95 -17.31
N LYS A 193 3.12 14.89 -17.61
CA LYS A 193 4.14 14.75 -18.66
C LYS A 193 5.34 14.00 -18.09
N PRO A 194 5.88 13.00 -18.80
CA PRO A 194 7.11 12.34 -18.38
C PRO A 194 8.26 13.33 -18.20
N ASP A 195 8.99 13.22 -17.13
CA ASP A 195 10.24 13.93 -16.89
C ASP A 195 11.36 13.21 -17.65
N LEU A 196 11.77 13.77 -18.78
CA LEU A 196 12.76 13.14 -19.65
C LEU A 196 14.18 13.18 -19.07
N ASP A 197 14.49 14.15 -18.21
CA ASP A 197 15.80 14.22 -17.53
C ASP A 197 15.92 13.14 -16.44
N PHE A 198 14.82 12.84 -15.77
CA PHE A 198 14.76 11.70 -14.87
C PHE A 198 14.78 10.38 -15.65
N GLY A 199 14.01 10.31 -16.74
CA GLY A 199 13.86 9.09 -17.54
C GLY A 199 13.20 7.95 -16.75
N THR A 200 13.53 6.72 -17.15
CA THR A 200 13.19 5.49 -16.40
C THR A 200 14.43 5.00 -15.69
N ARG A 201 14.31 4.73 -14.38
CA ARG A 201 15.40 4.19 -13.56
C ARG A 201 15.10 2.76 -13.16
N GLU A 202 16.03 1.85 -13.45
CA GLU A 202 15.95 0.49 -12.93
C GLU A 202 16.29 0.48 -11.44
N VAL A 203 15.56 -0.33 -10.69
CA VAL A 203 15.79 -0.60 -9.27
C VAL A 203 16.16 -2.07 -9.14
N ARG A 204 17.38 -2.32 -8.76
CA ARG A 204 17.89 -3.64 -8.40
C ARG A 204 18.55 -3.53 -7.03
N PHE A 205 17.90 -4.05 -6.00
CA PHE A 205 18.48 -4.05 -4.65
C PHE A 205 19.75 -4.88 -4.66
N ASN A 206 20.87 -4.19 -4.46
CA ASN A 206 22.22 -4.78 -4.45
C ASN A 206 22.56 -5.61 -5.72
N GLY A 207 21.93 -5.25 -6.87
CA GLY A 207 22.15 -5.92 -8.16
C GLY A 207 21.29 -7.17 -8.39
N ASP A 208 20.48 -7.57 -7.40
CA ASP A 208 19.66 -8.78 -7.47
C ASP A 208 18.27 -8.51 -8.12
N ASN A 209 17.54 -9.59 -8.40
CA ASN A 209 16.13 -9.51 -8.79
C ASN A 209 15.30 -8.79 -7.73
N SER A 210 14.51 -7.82 -8.16
CA SER A 210 13.96 -6.84 -7.24
C SER A 210 12.52 -6.46 -7.54
N LYS A 211 11.67 -6.59 -6.53
CA LYS A 211 10.28 -6.17 -6.54
C LYS A 211 10.08 -4.96 -5.65
N ILE A 212 9.55 -3.88 -6.21
CA ILE A 212 9.16 -2.70 -5.43
C ILE A 212 7.78 -2.92 -4.80
N GLN A 213 7.62 -2.47 -3.54
CA GLN A 213 6.37 -2.54 -2.79
C GLN A 213 5.92 -1.17 -2.27
N SER A 214 6.85 -0.27 -1.99
CA SER A 214 6.56 1.11 -1.57
C SER A 214 7.61 2.06 -2.10
N VAL A 215 7.22 3.30 -2.30
CA VAL A 215 8.11 4.42 -2.61
C VAL A 215 7.66 5.65 -1.82
N ASP A 216 8.62 6.38 -1.27
CA ASP A 216 8.38 7.62 -0.54
C ASP A 216 9.59 8.55 -0.69
N VAL A 217 9.48 9.78 -0.19
CA VAL A 217 10.50 10.82 -0.37
C VAL A 217 10.87 11.43 0.98
N LEU A 218 12.18 11.52 1.24
CA LEU A 218 12.73 12.19 2.42
C LEU A 218 12.56 13.72 2.32
N PRO A 219 12.61 14.47 3.43
CA PRO A 219 12.50 15.94 3.42
C PRO A 219 13.51 16.65 2.53
N ASP A 220 14.65 16.04 2.23
CA ASP A 220 15.69 16.55 1.33
C ASP A 220 15.49 16.15 -0.13
N ASN A 221 14.32 15.61 -0.47
CA ASN A 221 13.90 15.11 -1.78
C ASN A 221 14.66 13.85 -2.27
N ARG A 222 15.42 13.16 -1.44
CA ARG A 222 15.92 11.82 -1.76
C ARG A 222 14.76 10.83 -1.80
N ILE A 223 14.84 9.91 -2.74
CA ILE A 223 13.81 8.91 -2.99
C ILE A 223 14.18 7.64 -2.25
N VAL A 224 13.29 7.14 -1.41
CA VAL A 224 13.46 5.85 -0.75
C VAL A 224 12.51 4.83 -1.36
N VAL A 225 13.04 3.70 -1.74
CA VAL A 225 12.30 2.58 -2.33
C VAL A 225 12.40 1.39 -1.40
N PHE A 226 11.27 0.80 -1.05
CA PHE A 226 11.18 -0.42 -0.26
C PHE A 226 10.63 -1.55 -1.10
N GLY A 227 11.15 -2.74 -0.87
CA GLY A 227 10.67 -3.94 -1.52
C GLY A 227 11.36 -5.20 -1.05
N SER A 228 11.50 -6.15 -1.95
CA SER A 228 12.23 -7.39 -1.72
C SER A 228 13.18 -7.68 -2.87
N LEU A 229 14.34 -8.19 -2.52
CA LEU A 229 15.23 -8.87 -3.45
C LEU A 229 15.06 -10.38 -3.32
N ASP A 230 15.37 -11.12 -4.36
CA ASP A 230 15.38 -12.59 -4.31
C ASP A 230 16.73 -13.11 -4.79
N ARG A 231 17.47 -13.70 -3.87
CA ARG A 231 18.70 -14.43 -4.17
C ARG A 231 18.40 -15.91 -4.27
N VAL A 232 18.77 -16.50 -5.38
CA VAL A 232 18.71 -17.95 -5.54
C VAL A 232 19.99 -18.53 -4.96
N ASP A 233 19.91 -19.14 -3.77
CA ASP A 233 21.01 -19.86 -3.17
C ASP A 233 20.76 -21.36 -3.27
N GLN A 234 21.72 -22.10 -3.87
CA GLN A 234 21.63 -23.55 -4.10
C GLN A 234 20.30 -24.01 -4.76
N GLY A 235 19.76 -23.18 -5.67
CA GLY A 235 18.49 -23.46 -6.36
C GLY A 235 17.23 -23.17 -5.52
N GLN A 236 17.36 -22.56 -4.34
CA GLN A 236 16.24 -22.15 -3.50
C GLN A 236 16.14 -20.61 -3.47
N SER A 237 14.91 -20.12 -3.65
CA SER A 237 14.59 -18.70 -3.49
C SER A 237 14.74 -18.28 -2.03
N ASN A 238 15.52 -17.22 -1.79
CA ASN A 238 15.76 -16.65 -0.47
C ASN A 238 15.47 -15.14 -0.49
N PRO A 239 14.18 -14.76 -0.51
CA PRO A 239 13.82 -13.36 -0.57
C PRO A 239 14.11 -12.63 0.75
N ARG A 240 14.56 -11.39 0.63
CA ARG A 240 14.83 -10.50 1.74
C ARG A 240 14.22 -9.13 1.49
N SER A 241 13.70 -8.52 2.53
CA SER A 241 13.26 -7.13 2.46
C SER A 241 14.46 -6.21 2.30
N ALA A 242 14.32 -5.22 1.45
CA ALA A 242 15.41 -4.29 1.15
C ALA A 242 14.89 -2.86 0.94
N LEU A 243 15.79 -1.92 1.17
CA LEU A 243 15.63 -0.50 0.87
C LEU A 243 16.76 -0.06 -0.06
N ALA A 244 16.45 0.87 -0.94
CA ALA A 244 17.43 1.62 -1.71
C ALA A 244 17.10 3.11 -1.62
N CYS A 245 18.13 3.95 -1.58
CA CYS A 245 17.95 5.40 -1.61
C CYS A 245 18.54 5.96 -2.90
N TYR A 246 17.81 6.89 -3.50
CA TYR A 246 18.21 7.56 -4.73
C TYR A 246 18.23 9.08 -4.50
N THR A 247 19.14 9.75 -5.20
CA THR A 247 19.16 11.22 -5.27
C THR A 247 17.88 11.74 -5.92
N PRO A 248 17.56 13.03 -5.81
CA PRO A 248 16.43 13.62 -6.53
C PRO A 248 16.50 13.45 -8.07
N LYS A 249 17.68 13.12 -8.62
CA LYS A 249 17.88 12.83 -10.04
C LYS A 249 17.69 11.35 -10.39
N GLY A 250 17.37 10.50 -9.43
CA GLY A 250 17.22 9.07 -9.64
C GLY A 250 18.53 8.30 -9.78
N GLU A 251 19.64 8.85 -9.27
CA GLU A 251 20.92 8.15 -9.14
C GLU A 251 21.02 7.49 -7.76
N LEU A 252 21.62 6.32 -7.66
CA LEU A 252 21.78 5.64 -6.36
C LEU A 252 22.61 6.52 -5.42
N ASP A 253 22.05 6.82 -4.23
CA ASP A 253 22.74 7.54 -3.17
C ASP A 253 23.59 6.59 -2.33
N ARG A 254 24.87 6.43 -2.70
CA ARG A 254 25.80 5.51 -2.05
C ARG A 254 26.14 5.89 -0.60
N ALA A 255 25.78 7.08 -0.15
CA ALA A 255 25.94 7.50 1.24
C ALA A 255 24.86 6.91 2.18
N PHE A 256 23.75 6.39 1.62
CA PHE A 256 22.69 5.76 2.40
C PHE A 256 23.11 4.34 2.83
N ALA A 257 22.94 4.03 4.11
CA ALA A 257 23.18 2.72 4.72
C ALA A 257 24.53 2.08 4.27
N THR A 258 24.50 0.98 3.54
CA THR A 258 25.68 0.32 2.99
C THR A 258 25.66 0.43 1.47
N ASP A 259 26.48 1.33 0.91
CA ASP A 259 26.62 1.56 -0.53
C ASP A 259 25.28 1.81 -1.26
N GLY A 260 24.34 2.51 -0.58
CA GLY A 260 23.02 2.87 -1.11
C GLY A 260 21.89 1.92 -0.74
N TYR A 261 22.18 0.84 -0.01
CA TYR A 261 21.21 -0.21 0.28
C TYR A 261 21.17 -0.58 1.77
N TRP A 262 19.98 -0.89 2.24
CA TRP A 262 19.74 -1.65 3.47
C TRP A 262 19.08 -2.97 3.10
N GLU A 263 19.47 -4.06 3.75
CA GLU A 263 18.95 -5.40 3.50
C GLU A 263 18.68 -6.10 4.83
N ALA A 264 17.59 -6.88 4.91
CA ALA A 264 17.32 -7.71 6.06
C ALA A 264 18.27 -8.93 6.11
N ASP A 265 18.69 -9.30 7.32
CA ASP A 265 19.59 -10.44 7.53
C ASP A 265 18.94 -11.80 7.24
N ASP A 266 17.59 -11.86 7.35
CA ASP A 266 16.82 -13.09 7.28
C ASP A 266 15.77 -13.07 6.19
N TYR A 267 15.23 -14.28 5.88
CA TYR A 267 14.08 -14.47 5.02
C TYR A 267 12.93 -13.54 5.40
N SER A 268 12.56 -12.64 4.51
CA SER A 268 11.47 -11.71 4.70
C SER A 268 10.83 -11.32 3.37
N ARG A 269 9.52 -11.12 3.39
CA ARG A 269 8.72 -10.74 2.20
C ARG A 269 7.67 -9.74 2.61
N HIS A 270 6.95 -9.27 1.65
CA HIS A 270 5.75 -8.44 1.84
C HIS A 270 5.90 -7.39 2.92
N GLY A 271 5.65 -6.19 2.61
CA GLY A 271 5.73 -5.13 3.58
C GLY A 271 5.33 -3.79 2.99
N GLN A 272 5.32 -2.82 3.86
CA GLN A 272 4.98 -1.44 3.53
C GLN A 272 5.96 -0.51 4.23
N MET A 273 6.19 0.65 3.64
CA MET A 273 7.08 1.68 4.16
C MET A 273 6.37 3.04 4.14
N GLN A 274 6.71 3.86 5.11
CA GLN A 274 6.37 5.27 5.16
C GLN A 274 7.58 6.07 5.65
N VAL A 275 7.86 7.19 4.99
CA VAL A 275 8.73 8.23 5.54
C VAL A 275 7.88 9.13 6.45
N HIS A 276 8.33 9.31 7.67
CA HIS A 276 7.71 10.25 8.61
C HIS A 276 8.79 11.14 9.23
N GLU A 277 8.65 12.45 9.05
CA GLU A 277 9.71 13.41 9.35
C GLU A 277 11.01 13.01 8.62
N ASP A 278 12.09 12.75 9.34
CA ASP A 278 13.39 12.30 8.83
C ASP A 278 13.65 10.80 9.09
N LYS A 279 12.61 10.01 9.30
CA LYS A 279 12.71 8.57 9.59
C LYS A 279 12.09 7.75 8.48
N VAL A 280 12.73 6.61 8.18
CA VAL A 280 12.18 5.58 7.30
C VAL A 280 11.64 4.45 8.16
N ILE A 281 10.31 4.28 8.16
CA ILE A 281 9.61 3.28 8.97
C ILE A 281 9.03 2.24 8.04
N PHE A 282 9.28 0.97 8.29
CA PHE A 282 8.77 -0.09 7.43
C PHE A 282 8.43 -1.35 8.21
N SER A 283 7.47 -2.09 7.68
CA SER A 283 7.07 -3.40 8.15
C SER A 283 7.41 -4.47 7.12
N SER A 284 7.63 -5.69 7.57
CA SER A 284 7.76 -6.85 6.69
C SER A 284 7.27 -8.12 7.37
N SER A 285 6.94 -9.14 6.58
CA SER A 285 6.72 -10.49 7.09
C SER A 285 8.06 -11.21 7.27
N ARG A 286 8.22 -11.95 8.36
CA ARG A 286 9.35 -12.86 8.59
C ARG A 286 8.84 -14.24 8.96
N THR A 287 9.56 -15.28 8.57
CA THR A 287 9.25 -16.65 8.98
C THR A 287 10.45 -17.22 9.73
N ILE A 288 10.24 -17.59 10.97
CA ILE A 288 11.27 -18.14 11.85
C ILE A 288 10.76 -19.47 12.40
N GLY A 289 11.44 -20.57 12.07
CA GLY A 289 11.05 -21.90 12.52
C GLY A 289 9.63 -22.33 12.08
N GLY A 290 9.16 -21.86 10.91
CA GLY A 290 7.81 -22.15 10.41
C GLY A 290 6.69 -21.27 11.00
N VAL A 291 7.03 -20.32 11.87
CA VAL A 291 6.11 -19.34 12.47
C VAL A 291 6.27 -17.99 11.80
N GLY A 292 5.15 -17.36 11.45
CA GLY A 292 5.09 -16.02 10.85
C GLY A 292 5.15 -14.91 11.91
N TYR A 293 6.03 -13.97 11.68
CA TYR A 293 6.19 -12.76 12.51
C TYR A 293 5.93 -11.51 11.66
N LEU A 294 5.35 -10.50 12.28
CA LEU A 294 5.44 -9.14 11.79
C LEU A 294 6.74 -8.53 12.31
N ALA A 295 7.56 -8.01 11.40
CA ALA A 295 8.75 -7.24 11.70
C ALA A 295 8.47 -5.76 11.47
N VAL A 296 8.87 -4.88 12.40
CA VAL A 296 8.84 -3.42 12.23
C VAL A 296 10.23 -2.86 12.51
N ASN A 297 10.69 -1.99 11.62
CA ASN A 297 12.00 -1.36 11.68
C ASN A 297 11.89 0.14 11.50
N ARG A 298 12.86 0.88 12.03
CA ARG A 298 13.02 2.31 11.80
C ARG A 298 14.49 2.65 11.57
N LEU A 299 14.73 3.39 10.48
CA LEU A 299 16.04 3.93 10.13
C LEU A 299 16.02 5.45 10.17
N LEU A 300 17.18 6.05 10.33
CA LEU A 300 17.42 7.47 10.11
C LEU A 300 17.45 7.79 8.61
N ALA A 301 17.43 9.07 8.25
CA ALA A 301 17.46 9.51 6.86
C ALA A 301 18.74 9.12 6.09
N ASP A 302 19.82 8.80 6.78
CA ASP A 302 21.05 8.29 6.19
C ASP A 302 21.08 6.75 6.04
N GLY A 303 19.99 6.08 6.41
CA GLY A 303 19.89 4.62 6.37
C GLY A 303 20.53 3.90 7.56
N SER A 304 21.09 4.62 8.51
CA SER A 304 21.61 4.04 9.75
C SER A 304 20.45 3.63 10.67
N VAL A 305 20.72 2.67 11.54
CA VAL A 305 19.74 2.16 12.49
C VAL A 305 19.38 3.24 13.52
N ASP A 306 18.09 3.45 13.76
CA ASP A 306 17.63 4.35 14.81
C ASP A 306 17.64 3.64 16.17
N PHE A 307 18.65 3.92 16.99
CA PHE A 307 18.79 3.33 18.33
C PHE A 307 17.71 3.78 19.33
N SER A 308 16.97 4.84 19.05
CA SER A 308 15.84 5.23 19.88
C SER A 308 14.59 4.35 19.69
N PHE A 309 14.59 3.53 18.62
CA PHE A 309 13.54 2.56 18.30
C PHE A 309 14.00 1.14 18.67
N ASN A 310 13.37 0.53 19.66
CA ASN A 310 13.69 -0.81 20.16
C ASN A 310 15.21 -1.07 20.38
N SER A 311 15.94 -0.05 20.82
CA SER A 311 17.41 -0.12 20.98
C SER A 311 18.14 -0.53 19.69
N GLY A 312 17.63 -0.11 18.54
CA GLY A 312 18.19 -0.41 17.21
C GLY A 312 17.89 -1.81 16.69
N LYS A 313 17.04 -2.57 17.34
CA LYS A 313 16.69 -3.94 16.93
C LYS A 313 15.32 -3.96 16.22
N THR A 314 15.15 -4.89 15.30
CA THR A 314 13.84 -5.19 14.72
C THR A 314 12.83 -5.53 15.80
N VAL A 315 11.66 -4.91 15.76
CA VAL A 315 10.51 -5.31 16.58
C VAL A 315 9.89 -6.55 15.93
N LEU A 316 9.91 -7.67 16.61
CA LEU A 316 9.29 -8.92 16.14
C LEU A 316 8.03 -9.20 16.95
N ILE A 317 6.89 -9.26 16.26
CA ILE A 317 5.58 -9.54 16.86
C ILE A 317 5.08 -10.88 16.34
N ASN A 318 4.97 -11.85 17.25
CA ASN A 318 4.39 -13.15 16.94
C ASN A 318 2.87 -13.04 16.88
N LEU A 319 2.28 -13.48 15.75
CA LEU A 319 0.83 -13.54 15.58
C LEU A 319 0.28 -14.97 15.67
N ASP A 320 1.11 -15.94 16.06
CA ASP A 320 0.77 -17.36 16.24
C ASP A 320 0.17 -18.02 14.99
N VAL A 321 0.70 -17.66 13.83
CA VAL A 321 0.25 -18.16 12.50
C VAL A 321 1.46 -18.44 11.60
N PRO A 322 1.32 -19.31 10.58
CA PRO A 322 2.42 -19.58 9.64
C PRO A 322 2.79 -18.39 8.76
N SER A 323 1.82 -17.55 8.38
CA SER A 323 2.06 -16.47 7.43
C SER A 323 1.39 -15.16 7.83
N VAL A 324 2.13 -14.07 7.71
CA VAL A 324 1.69 -12.70 8.00
C VAL A 324 1.89 -11.85 6.76
N PHE A 325 0.90 -11.04 6.42
CA PHE A 325 0.93 -10.13 5.27
C PHE A 325 0.61 -8.70 5.73
N PRO A 326 1.62 -7.89 6.08
CA PRO A 326 1.41 -6.47 6.36
C PRO A 326 1.08 -5.74 5.05
N MET A 327 -0.06 -5.06 5.02
CA MET A 327 -0.60 -4.37 3.84
C MET A 327 -0.63 -2.86 4.01
N SER A 328 -0.53 -2.38 5.24
CA SER A 328 -0.54 -0.94 5.54
C SER A 328 0.35 -0.64 6.73
N ILE A 329 1.01 0.51 6.67
CA ILE A 329 1.72 1.13 7.78
C ILE A 329 1.36 2.61 7.80
N ALA A 330 1.02 3.15 8.95
CA ALA A 330 0.68 4.55 9.11
C ALA A 330 1.18 5.07 10.46
N VAL A 331 1.69 6.30 10.46
CA VAL A 331 2.15 6.97 11.69
C VAL A 331 1.09 7.96 12.16
N GLN A 332 0.69 7.84 13.43
CA GLN A 332 -0.24 8.74 14.08
C GLN A 332 0.44 10.05 14.50
N SER A 333 -0.34 11.09 14.79
CA SER A 333 0.17 12.41 15.22
C SER A 333 0.98 12.35 16.52
N ASP A 334 0.74 11.35 17.37
CA ASP A 334 1.53 11.06 18.58
C ASP A 334 2.74 10.14 18.32
N ARG A 335 3.11 9.96 17.03
CA ARG A 335 4.23 9.16 16.51
C ARG A 335 4.12 7.65 16.77
N LYS A 336 2.98 7.17 17.21
CA LYS A 336 2.72 5.74 17.24
C LYS A 336 2.51 5.21 15.85
N ILE A 337 2.91 3.96 15.64
CA ILE A 337 2.90 3.30 14.34
C ILE A 337 1.79 2.26 14.34
N VAL A 338 0.83 2.41 13.44
CA VAL A 338 -0.21 1.42 13.19
C VAL A 338 0.23 0.55 12.02
N VAL A 339 0.21 -0.76 12.21
CA VAL A 339 0.43 -1.74 11.13
C VAL A 339 -0.79 -2.62 11.04
N ALA A 340 -1.26 -2.82 9.82
CA ALA A 340 -2.44 -3.63 9.54
C ALA A 340 -2.21 -4.55 8.34
N GLY A 341 -2.97 -5.63 8.29
CA GLY A 341 -2.89 -6.60 7.23
C GLY A 341 -3.78 -7.80 7.48
N TYR A 342 -3.37 -8.93 6.99
CA TYR A 342 -4.04 -10.20 7.26
C TYR A 342 -3.03 -11.31 7.56
N THR A 343 -3.48 -12.31 8.29
CA THR A 343 -2.76 -13.56 8.55
C THR A 343 -3.35 -14.68 7.70
N PHE A 344 -2.56 -15.72 7.47
CA PHE A 344 -3.02 -16.90 6.75
C PHE A 344 -2.46 -18.16 7.41
N ASN A 345 -3.34 -19.12 7.71
CA ASN A 345 -3.00 -20.37 8.37
C ASN A 345 -3.16 -21.61 7.47
N GLY A 346 -3.37 -21.42 6.15
CA GLY A 346 -3.54 -22.46 5.15
C GLY A 346 -4.95 -22.52 4.56
N ASP A 347 -5.97 -22.19 5.33
CA ASP A 347 -7.38 -22.19 4.91
C ASP A 347 -8.16 -20.92 5.29
N GLN A 348 -7.66 -20.16 6.24
CA GLN A 348 -8.31 -18.96 6.76
C GLN A 348 -7.40 -17.74 6.66
N GLN A 349 -7.96 -16.64 6.17
CA GLN A 349 -7.39 -15.30 6.23
C GLN A 349 -8.10 -14.51 7.32
N THR A 350 -7.35 -13.93 8.26
CA THR A 350 -7.91 -13.12 9.34
C THR A 350 -7.27 -11.75 9.33
N LEU A 351 -8.08 -10.71 9.37
CA LEU A 351 -7.62 -9.33 9.48
C LEU A 351 -6.96 -9.10 10.82
N PHE A 352 -5.86 -8.38 10.81
CA PHE A 352 -5.26 -7.86 12.03
C PHE A 352 -4.87 -6.38 11.87
N TRP A 353 -4.85 -5.67 12.97
CA TRP A 353 -4.17 -4.40 13.13
C TRP A 353 -3.58 -4.32 14.54
N LEU A 354 -2.48 -3.63 14.64
CA LEU A 354 -1.75 -3.44 15.89
C LEU A 354 -1.07 -2.08 15.93
N ARG A 355 -0.65 -1.69 17.12
CA ARG A 355 0.03 -0.42 17.32
C ARG A 355 1.35 -0.62 18.06
N VAL A 356 2.39 0.06 17.55
CA VAL A 356 3.72 0.11 18.15
C VAL A 356 3.96 1.55 18.61
N SER A 357 4.50 1.72 19.81
CA SER A 357 4.86 3.05 20.32
C SER A 357 6.02 3.68 19.55
N GLU A 358 6.23 4.98 19.71
CA GLU A 358 7.39 5.69 19.17
C GLU A 358 8.74 5.04 19.54
N ALA A 359 8.81 4.41 20.70
CA ALA A 359 10.01 3.71 21.18
C ALA A 359 10.16 2.26 20.64
N GLY A 360 9.26 1.80 19.76
CA GLY A 360 9.33 0.45 19.19
C GLY A 360 8.82 -0.65 20.13
N VAL A 361 7.88 -0.34 21.01
CA VAL A 361 7.25 -1.32 21.92
C VAL A 361 5.79 -1.50 21.53
N LEU A 362 5.30 -2.76 21.53
CA LEU A 362 3.88 -3.04 21.29
C LEU A 362 3.02 -2.29 22.31
N ASP A 363 2.09 -1.45 21.83
CA ASP A 363 1.21 -0.64 22.66
C ASP A 363 0.04 -1.48 23.20
N LYS A 364 0.20 -1.99 24.43
CA LYS A 364 -0.78 -2.88 25.05
C LYS A 364 -2.12 -2.22 25.40
N ASP A 365 -2.18 -0.90 25.37
CA ASP A 365 -3.42 -0.15 25.58
C ASP A 365 -4.29 -0.09 24.30
N PHE A 366 -3.73 -0.50 23.19
CA PHE A 366 -4.43 -0.61 21.90
C PHE A 366 -5.06 -1.99 21.74
N ALA A 367 -6.33 -2.04 21.38
CA ALA A 367 -7.09 -3.28 21.20
C ALA A 367 -6.92 -4.28 22.37
N GLU A 368 -6.91 -5.57 22.10
CA GLU A 368 -6.63 -6.58 23.11
C GLU A 368 -5.12 -6.83 23.20
N GLN A 369 -4.48 -6.32 24.24
CA GLN A 369 -3.03 -6.46 24.47
C GLN A 369 -2.16 -5.96 23.29
N GLY A 370 -2.59 -4.94 22.59
CA GLY A 370 -1.85 -4.32 21.49
C GLY A 370 -2.20 -4.81 20.10
N ILE A 371 -3.02 -5.85 19.98
CA ILE A 371 -3.33 -6.51 18.72
C ILE A 371 -4.85 -6.72 18.60
N SER A 372 -5.44 -6.28 17.51
CA SER A 372 -6.79 -6.69 17.12
C SER A 372 -6.71 -7.82 16.09
N ARG A 373 -7.51 -8.87 16.29
CA ARG A 373 -7.84 -9.87 15.28
C ARG A 373 -9.33 -9.75 15.03
N HIS A 374 -9.70 -9.33 13.83
CA HIS A 374 -11.08 -8.96 13.58
C HIS A 374 -11.86 -10.13 12.94
N ALA A 375 -12.12 -10.08 11.68
CA ALA A 375 -12.95 -11.05 10.97
C ALA A 375 -12.12 -11.77 9.90
N GLU A 376 -12.66 -12.85 9.36
CA GLU A 376 -12.14 -13.41 8.14
C GLU A 376 -12.19 -12.38 7.01
N GLY A 377 -11.09 -12.26 6.26
CA GLY A 377 -11.03 -11.29 5.19
C GLY A 377 -9.63 -10.97 4.70
N TYR A 378 -9.59 -10.01 3.79
CA TYR A 378 -8.39 -9.49 3.15
C TYR A 378 -8.35 -7.96 3.32
N LEU A 379 -7.24 -7.43 3.84
CA LEU A 379 -6.99 -6.00 3.94
C LEU A 379 -6.13 -5.57 2.75
N SER A 380 -6.55 -4.50 2.08
CA SER A 380 -5.84 -3.98 0.89
C SER A 380 -5.04 -2.72 1.19
N ASP A 381 -5.57 -1.83 2.05
CA ASP A 381 -5.01 -0.50 2.28
C ASP A 381 -5.46 0.06 3.63
N GLY A 382 -4.76 1.06 4.15
CA GLY A 382 -5.14 1.73 5.38
C GLY A 382 -4.43 3.06 5.60
N ILE A 383 -5.14 3.97 6.27
CA ILE A 383 -4.67 5.31 6.59
C ILE A 383 -5.04 5.70 8.02
N VAL A 384 -4.41 6.75 8.52
CA VAL A 384 -4.83 7.48 9.72
C VAL A 384 -5.34 8.85 9.29
N GLN A 385 -6.58 9.20 9.66
CA GLN A 385 -7.14 10.52 9.40
C GLN A 385 -6.42 11.58 10.24
N ARG A 386 -6.07 12.70 9.64
CA ARG A 386 -5.24 13.74 10.27
C ARG A 386 -5.93 14.45 11.43
N GLU A 387 -7.21 14.80 11.25
CA GLU A 387 -7.95 15.60 12.25
C GLU A 387 -8.52 14.72 13.36
N SER A 388 -9.17 13.61 13.01
CA SER A 388 -9.82 12.73 13.98
C SER A 388 -8.88 11.71 14.63
N GLY A 389 -7.75 11.43 14.00
CA GLY A 389 -6.87 10.32 14.37
C GLY A 389 -7.45 8.94 14.01
N ARG A 390 -8.71 8.86 13.56
CA ARG A 390 -9.37 7.60 13.20
C ARG A 390 -8.55 6.80 12.20
N ILE A 391 -8.44 5.51 12.44
CA ILE A 391 -7.78 4.59 11.54
C ILE A 391 -8.83 4.04 10.58
N ILE A 392 -8.55 4.09 9.28
CA ILE A 392 -9.46 3.66 8.23
C ILE A 392 -8.79 2.57 7.40
N PHE A 393 -9.51 1.47 7.15
CA PHE A 393 -9.04 0.38 6.32
C PHE A 393 -9.95 0.11 5.13
N ALA A 394 -9.36 -0.19 3.99
CA ALA A 394 -10.03 -0.80 2.84
C ALA A 394 -9.87 -2.32 2.95
N ALA A 395 -10.96 -3.05 3.03
CA ALA A 395 -10.93 -4.48 3.27
C ALA A 395 -12.10 -5.21 2.59
N ASP A 396 -11.95 -6.51 2.43
CA ASP A 396 -13.00 -7.42 2.00
C ASP A 396 -13.23 -8.44 3.11
N LEU A 397 -14.43 -8.48 3.67
CA LEU A 397 -14.80 -9.44 4.73
C LEU A 397 -15.42 -10.68 4.12
N GLY A 398 -15.04 -11.83 4.62
CA GLY A 398 -15.54 -13.14 4.20
C GLY A 398 -14.45 -14.20 4.10
N PRO A 399 -14.82 -15.46 3.90
CA PRO A 399 -13.90 -16.58 3.93
C PRO A 399 -12.87 -16.52 2.79
N TYR A 400 -11.73 -17.20 2.98
CA TYR A 400 -10.66 -17.26 1.96
C TYR A 400 -11.18 -17.79 0.63
N ILE A 401 -11.96 -18.85 0.67
CA ILE A 401 -12.69 -19.38 -0.48
C ILE A 401 -14.18 -19.11 -0.26
N GLY A 402 -14.78 -18.28 -1.12
CA GLY A 402 -16.20 -17.93 -1.03
C GLY A 402 -16.48 -16.46 -1.30
N GLU A 403 -17.68 -16.04 -0.91
CA GLU A 403 -18.13 -14.67 -1.11
C GLU A 403 -17.41 -13.72 -0.17
N LYS A 404 -16.90 -12.62 -0.73
CA LYS A 404 -16.27 -11.53 0.02
C LYS A 404 -17.10 -10.27 -0.13
N HIS A 405 -17.20 -9.53 0.96
CA HIS A 405 -17.96 -8.30 1.04
C HIS A 405 -17.02 -7.11 1.19
N PRO A 406 -16.94 -6.24 0.17
CA PRO A 406 -16.09 -5.05 0.22
C PRO A 406 -16.58 -4.10 1.32
N LYS A 407 -15.65 -3.57 2.12
CA LYS A 407 -15.91 -2.67 3.25
C LYS A 407 -14.88 -1.56 3.34
N VAL A 408 -15.28 -0.45 3.95
CA VAL A 408 -14.34 0.48 4.59
C VAL A 408 -14.59 0.40 6.08
N ILE A 409 -13.53 0.19 6.85
CA ILE A 409 -13.59 -0.06 8.29
C ILE A 409 -13.00 1.14 9.03
N GLY A 410 -13.75 1.70 9.97
CA GLY A 410 -13.30 2.75 10.89
C GLY A 410 -12.95 2.17 12.26
N VAL A 411 -11.76 2.51 12.76
CA VAL A 411 -11.22 2.03 14.03
C VAL A 411 -10.80 3.21 14.89
N GLN A 412 -11.04 3.13 16.21
CA GLN A 412 -10.63 4.14 17.19
C GLN A 412 -9.10 4.25 17.27
N SER A 413 -8.61 5.49 17.39
CA SER A 413 -7.17 5.81 17.50
C SER A 413 -6.60 5.59 18.90
#